data_9e460251c5eeae6f182794a9baef201b
#
_entry.id   9e460251c5eeae6f182794a9baef201b
#
_cell.length_a   1.000
_cell.length_b   1.000
_cell.length_c   1.000
_cell.angle_alpha   90.00
_cell.angle_beta   90.00
_cell.angle_gamma   90.00
#
_symmetry.space_group_name_H-M   'P 1'
#
loop_
_entity.id
_entity.type
_entity.pdbx_description
1 polymer ?
#
loop_
_entity_poly.entity_id
_entity_poly.type
_entity_poly.pdbx_seq_one_letter_code
_entity_poly.pdbx_strand_id
1 'polypeptide(L)'
;VAKSLRLEHKFLGYIHLKAIPGASPELVEAAGFFADRMSVNLELPTADGLRKLAPGKTREKILTPMRQIQKGIVKQIAQEGLLEKKGLSSALLSDSGRSFSGSLPDFGEKGRRESRTSPRVIPGRSSYGNYGLGRSASGRSVFVPGGQSTQIIVGATPESDFQMVSVAEALYQNFGLKRVFYSA
;
A
#
# COMPACT_ATOMS: atom_id res chain seq x y z
N VAL A 1 -15.90 -11.16 -10.43
CA VAL A 1 -16.04 -10.04 -11.38
C VAL A 1 -14.70 -9.71 -12.04
N ALA A 2 -13.64 -9.25 -11.34
CA ALA A 2 -12.37 -8.84 -11.97
C ALA A 2 -11.72 -9.96 -12.80
N LYS A 3 -11.70 -11.19 -12.27
CA LYS A 3 -11.23 -12.38 -12.98
C LYS A 3 -12.02 -12.62 -14.28
N SER A 4 -13.36 -12.58 -14.21
CA SER A 4 -14.23 -12.77 -15.37
C SER A 4 -14.00 -11.66 -16.42
N LEU A 5 -13.93 -10.40 -15.99
CA LEU A 5 -13.60 -9.29 -16.89
C LEU A 5 -12.29 -9.54 -17.65
N ARG A 6 -11.24 -9.98 -16.97
CA ARG A 6 -9.93 -10.24 -17.60
C ARG A 6 -9.91 -11.48 -18.49
N LEU A 7 -10.45 -12.60 -17.99
CA LEU A 7 -10.29 -13.91 -18.66
C LEU A 7 -11.38 -14.21 -19.68
N GLU A 8 -12.63 -13.87 -19.38
CA GLU A 8 -13.78 -14.19 -20.25
C GLU A 8 -14.04 -13.04 -21.21
N HIS A 9 -14.18 -11.82 -20.68
CA HIS A 9 -14.51 -10.64 -21.49
C HIS A 9 -13.30 -9.92 -22.11
N LYS A 10 -12.07 -10.38 -21.82
CA LYS A 10 -10.82 -9.79 -22.36
C LYS A 10 -10.72 -8.27 -22.14
N PHE A 11 -11.30 -7.77 -21.05
CA PHE A 11 -11.29 -6.35 -20.73
C PHE A 11 -9.86 -5.86 -20.47
N LEU A 12 -9.39 -4.91 -21.31
CA LEU A 12 -8.05 -4.34 -21.24
C LEU A 12 -7.98 -3.02 -20.46
N GLY A 13 -9.12 -2.49 -20.03
CA GLY A 13 -9.19 -1.25 -19.29
C GLY A 13 -8.65 -1.37 -17.85
N TYR A 14 -8.48 -0.25 -17.22
CA TYR A 14 -7.95 -0.14 -15.85
C TYR A 14 -8.91 -0.71 -14.81
N ILE A 15 -8.40 -1.60 -13.97
CA ILE A 15 -9.13 -2.18 -12.83
C ILE A 15 -8.48 -1.74 -11.53
N HIS A 16 -9.20 -0.98 -10.72
CA HIS A 16 -8.82 -0.66 -9.35
C HIS A 16 -9.71 -1.46 -8.39
N LEU A 17 -9.10 -2.30 -7.56
CA LEU A 17 -9.80 -3.05 -6.54
C LEU A 17 -9.54 -2.48 -5.15
N LYS A 18 -10.61 -2.32 -4.40
CA LYS A 18 -10.55 -1.96 -2.99
C LYS A 18 -10.59 -3.24 -2.15
N ALA A 19 -9.51 -3.54 -1.45
CA ALA A 19 -9.49 -4.65 -0.50
C ALA A 19 -10.21 -4.24 0.78
N ILE A 20 -11.11 -5.11 1.23
CA ILE A 20 -11.89 -4.88 2.44
C ILE A 20 -11.05 -5.32 3.65
N PRO A 21 -11.01 -4.55 4.74
CA PRO A 21 -10.40 -5.00 5.99
C PRO A 21 -11.00 -6.33 6.46
N GLY A 22 -10.14 -7.33 6.68
CA GLY A 22 -10.57 -8.68 7.03
C GLY A 22 -10.80 -9.63 5.84
N ALA A 23 -10.52 -9.20 4.60
CA ALA A 23 -10.48 -10.11 3.47
C ALA A 23 -9.42 -11.20 3.68
N SER A 24 -9.70 -12.43 3.21
CA SER A 24 -8.73 -13.51 3.34
C SER A 24 -7.46 -13.25 2.52
N PRO A 25 -6.29 -13.70 3.00
CA PRO A 25 -5.02 -13.53 2.30
C PRO A 25 -5.05 -14.05 0.86
N GLU A 26 -5.68 -15.20 0.66
CA GLU A 26 -5.80 -15.86 -0.65
C GLU A 26 -6.62 -15.00 -1.62
N LEU A 27 -7.67 -14.34 -1.12
CA LEU A 27 -8.51 -13.48 -1.94
C LEU A 27 -7.75 -12.21 -2.34
N VAL A 28 -6.97 -11.62 -1.43
CA VAL A 28 -6.13 -10.45 -1.69
C VAL A 28 -5.05 -10.80 -2.72
N GLU A 29 -4.39 -11.96 -2.58
CA GLU A 29 -3.39 -12.43 -3.53
C GLU A 29 -4.00 -12.68 -4.91
N ALA A 30 -5.10 -13.43 -4.97
CA ALA A 30 -5.78 -13.70 -6.23
C ALA A 30 -6.25 -12.42 -6.93
N ALA A 31 -6.80 -11.46 -6.18
CA ALA A 31 -7.25 -10.18 -6.70
C ALA A 31 -6.10 -9.36 -7.30
N GLY A 32 -4.92 -9.42 -6.70
CA GLY A 32 -3.74 -8.66 -7.15
C GLY A 32 -3.28 -9.01 -8.56
N PHE A 33 -3.53 -10.21 -9.05
CA PHE A 33 -3.19 -10.61 -10.42
C PHE A 33 -4.20 -10.12 -11.48
N PHE A 34 -5.36 -9.64 -11.05
CA PHE A 34 -6.40 -9.13 -11.96
C PHE A 34 -6.59 -7.63 -11.89
N ALA A 35 -5.99 -6.98 -10.88
CA ALA A 35 -6.07 -5.54 -10.66
C ALA A 35 -4.82 -4.84 -11.15
N ASP A 36 -4.99 -3.65 -11.76
CA ASP A 36 -3.87 -2.76 -12.03
C ASP A 36 -3.40 -2.06 -10.77
N ARG A 37 -4.33 -1.77 -9.86
CA ARG A 37 -4.07 -1.16 -8.56
C ARG A 37 -4.97 -1.75 -7.49
N MET A 38 -4.44 -1.85 -6.29
CA MET A 38 -5.25 -2.15 -5.12
C MET A 38 -5.18 -1.02 -4.09
N SER A 39 -6.26 -0.84 -3.34
CA SER A 39 -6.29 0.08 -2.21
C SER A 39 -6.88 -0.57 -0.97
N VAL A 40 -6.39 -0.13 0.17
CA VAL A 40 -6.99 -0.41 1.48
C VAL A 40 -7.13 0.94 2.16
N ASN A 41 -8.35 1.39 2.40
CA ASN A 41 -8.56 2.69 3.00
C ASN A 41 -8.23 2.65 4.49
N LEU A 42 -7.34 3.56 4.91
CA LEU A 42 -7.04 3.78 6.33
C LEU A 42 -8.23 4.45 7.03
N GLU A 43 -8.91 5.33 6.31
CA GLU A 43 -10.03 6.19 6.74
C GLU A 43 -9.57 7.26 7.73
N LEU A 44 -9.12 6.87 8.92
CA LEU A 44 -8.74 7.78 9.99
C LEU A 44 -7.30 7.52 10.45
N PRO A 45 -6.53 8.58 10.77
CA PRO A 45 -5.10 8.47 11.08
C PRO A 45 -4.83 7.84 12.44
N THR A 46 -5.79 7.93 13.39
CA THR A 46 -5.61 7.45 14.76
C THR A 46 -6.47 6.25 15.10
N ALA A 47 -6.02 5.46 16.08
CA ALA A 47 -6.80 4.34 16.60
C ALA A 47 -8.05 4.83 17.35
N ASP A 48 -7.94 5.97 18.01
CA ASP A 48 -9.05 6.59 18.75
C ASP A 48 -10.15 7.08 17.80
N GLY A 49 -9.76 7.72 16.70
CA GLY A 49 -10.69 8.11 15.65
C GLY A 49 -11.42 6.88 15.09
N LEU A 50 -10.69 5.81 14.78
CA LEU A 50 -11.30 4.57 14.30
C LEU A 50 -12.28 3.97 15.31
N ARG A 51 -11.94 3.92 16.61
CA ARG A 51 -12.85 3.42 17.65
C ARG A 51 -14.15 4.21 17.73
N LYS A 52 -14.06 5.54 17.59
CA LYS A 52 -15.22 6.43 17.70
C LYS A 52 -16.13 6.39 16.46
N LEU A 53 -15.55 6.44 15.27
CA LEU A 53 -16.29 6.63 14.02
C LEU A 53 -16.45 5.36 13.18
N ALA A 54 -15.57 4.36 13.39
CA ALA A 54 -15.60 3.11 12.66
C ALA A 54 -15.27 1.91 13.58
N PRO A 55 -16.06 1.61 14.60
CA PRO A 55 -15.72 0.63 15.65
C PRO A 55 -15.52 -0.79 15.12
N GLY A 56 -16.07 -1.12 13.96
CA GLY A 56 -15.83 -2.41 13.29
C GLY A 56 -14.47 -2.54 12.61
N LYS A 57 -13.72 -1.44 12.50
CA LYS A 57 -12.40 -1.40 11.86
C LYS A 57 -11.31 -1.21 12.91
N THR A 58 -10.31 -2.07 12.89
CA THR A 58 -9.11 -1.89 13.70
C THR A 58 -7.92 -1.61 12.77
N ARG A 59 -6.92 -0.89 13.28
CA ARG A 59 -5.67 -0.65 12.52
C ARG A 59 -5.08 -1.94 11.99
N GLU A 60 -5.04 -2.97 12.78
CA GLU A 60 -4.49 -4.27 12.39
C GLU A 60 -5.23 -4.87 11.20
N LYS A 61 -6.57 -4.87 11.23
CA LYS A 61 -7.41 -5.36 10.12
C LYS A 61 -7.18 -4.56 8.82
N ILE A 62 -6.82 -3.29 8.92
CA ILE A 62 -6.51 -2.43 7.77
C ILE A 62 -5.08 -2.66 7.27
N LEU A 63 -4.11 -2.71 8.19
CA LEU A 63 -2.69 -2.81 7.83
C LEU A 63 -2.30 -4.21 7.34
N THR A 64 -3.00 -5.25 7.78
CA THR A 64 -2.72 -6.63 7.34
C THR A 64 -2.84 -6.80 5.84
N PRO A 65 -3.94 -6.46 5.16
CA PRO A 65 -4.02 -6.54 3.70
C PRO A 65 -3.03 -5.60 3.00
N MET A 66 -2.69 -4.44 3.57
CA MET A 66 -1.64 -3.57 3.01
C MET A 66 -0.28 -4.27 2.97
N ARG A 67 0.09 -4.96 4.06
CA ARG A 67 1.34 -5.77 4.13
C ARG A 67 1.33 -6.92 3.13
N GLN A 68 0.19 -7.56 2.94
CA GLN A 68 0.03 -8.64 1.97
C GLN A 68 0.24 -8.16 0.54
N ILE A 69 -0.38 -7.04 0.18
CA ILE A 69 -0.20 -6.42 -1.15
C ILE A 69 1.28 -6.05 -1.35
N GLN A 70 1.92 -5.41 -0.37
CA GLN A 70 3.33 -5.07 -0.42
C GLN A 70 4.22 -6.30 -0.64
N LYS A 71 4.01 -7.35 0.15
CA LYS A 71 4.76 -8.62 0.00
C LYS A 71 4.58 -9.22 -1.40
N GLY A 72 3.38 -9.20 -1.94
CA GLY A 72 3.10 -9.66 -3.30
C GLY A 72 3.87 -8.87 -4.36
N ILE A 73 3.89 -7.54 -4.23
CA ILE A 73 4.64 -6.65 -5.14
C ILE A 73 6.15 -6.93 -5.05
N VAL A 74 6.70 -7.03 -3.83
CA VAL A 74 8.12 -7.31 -3.62
C VAL A 74 8.51 -8.69 -4.17
N LYS A 75 7.69 -9.71 -3.92
CA LYS A 75 7.89 -11.06 -4.45
C LYS A 75 7.91 -11.07 -5.98
N GLN A 76 6.99 -10.34 -6.61
CA GLN A 76 6.96 -10.22 -8.07
C GLN A 76 8.22 -9.54 -8.62
N ILE A 77 8.66 -8.43 -8.02
CA ILE A 77 9.87 -7.71 -8.42
C ILE A 77 11.12 -8.61 -8.28
N ALA A 78 11.19 -9.37 -7.19
CA ALA A 78 12.30 -10.30 -6.96
C ALA A 78 12.33 -11.43 -8.00
N GLN A 79 11.17 -11.99 -8.34
CA GLN A 79 11.04 -13.04 -9.36
C GLN A 79 11.41 -12.56 -10.76
N GLU A 80 11.20 -11.28 -11.06
CA GLU A 80 11.54 -10.69 -12.35
C GLU A 80 13.02 -10.27 -12.46
N GLY A 81 13.81 -10.47 -11.39
CA GLY A 81 15.22 -10.07 -11.35
C GLY A 81 15.44 -8.56 -11.46
N LEU A 82 14.38 -7.76 -11.30
CA LEU A 82 14.45 -6.31 -11.40
C LEU A 82 15.19 -5.68 -10.22
N LEU A 83 15.29 -6.37 -9.08
CA LEU A 83 16.01 -5.90 -7.90
C LEU A 83 17.52 -5.86 -8.15
N GLU A 84 18.06 -6.88 -8.80
CA GLU A 84 19.49 -6.95 -9.15
C GLU A 84 19.87 -5.89 -10.18
N LYS A 85 19.04 -5.69 -11.21
CA LYS A 85 19.28 -4.69 -12.26
C LYS A 85 19.18 -3.24 -11.78
N LYS A 86 18.47 -2.98 -10.68
CA LYS A 86 18.26 -1.62 -10.14
C LYS A 86 19.20 -1.25 -9.01
N GLY A 87 20.10 -2.13 -8.60
CA GLY A 87 20.95 -1.90 -7.42
C GLY A 87 20.14 -1.67 -6.14
N LEU A 88 18.88 -2.11 -6.12
CA LEU A 88 18.08 -2.12 -4.90
C LEU A 88 18.66 -3.21 -4.00
N SER A 89 19.46 -2.76 -3.06
CA SER A 89 20.14 -3.56 -2.06
C SER A 89 19.18 -4.53 -1.35
N SER A 90 19.69 -5.67 -0.93
CA SER A 90 19.04 -6.71 -0.13
C SER A 90 18.30 -6.20 1.12
N ALA A 91 18.44 -4.93 1.46
CA ALA A 91 17.73 -4.26 2.55
C ALA A 91 16.19 -4.37 2.45
N LEU A 92 15.62 -4.39 1.24
CA LEU A 92 14.18 -4.60 1.04
C LEU A 92 13.76 -6.08 1.19
N LEU A 93 14.70 -7.02 1.02
CA LEU A 93 14.43 -8.45 1.16
C LEU A 93 14.72 -8.93 2.60
N SER A 94 15.66 -8.30 3.31
CA SER A 94 16.00 -8.66 4.69
C SER A 94 14.94 -8.24 5.71
N ASP A 95 14.08 -7.29 5.37
CA ASP A 95 12.99 -6.85 6.26
C ASP A 95 11.77 -7.79 6.25
N SER A 96 11.77 -8.84 5.43
CA SER A 96 10.73 -9.88 5.45
C SER A 96 10.73 -10.74 6.74
N GLY A 97 11.74 -10.60 7.57
CA GLY A 97 11.89 -11.30 8.86
C GLY A 97 11.68 -10.42 10.10
N ARG A 98 11.61 -9.10 9.95
CA ARG A 98 11.26 -8.24 11.07
C ARG A 98 9.75 -8.21 11.21
N SER A 99 9.27 -8.94 12.18
CA SER A 99 7.97 -8.71 12.78
C SER A 99 7.91 -7.23 13.15
N PHE A 100 7.21 -6.44 12.35
CA PHE A 100 6.95 -5.04 12.67
C PHE A 100 6.00 -5.03 13.86
N SER A 101 6.55 -5.02 15.06
CA SER A 101 5.83 -4.70 16.30
C SER A 101 5.68 -3.19 16.49
N GLY A 102 6.14 -2.40 15.51
CA GLY A 102 5.97 -0.96 15.48
C GLY A 102 4.53 -0.62 15.13
N SER A 103 3.74 -0.27 16.11
CA SER A 103 2.55 0.54 15.95
C SER A 103 2.93 1.79 15.15
N LEU A 104 2.08 2.20 14.18
CA LEU A 104 2.11 3.58 13.70
C LEU A 104 2.23 4.47 14.94
N PRO A 105 3.04 5.52 14.91
CA PRO A 105 3.22 6.35 16.08
C PRO A 105 1.87 6.74 16.65
N ASP A 106 1.67 6.40 17.91
CA ASP A 106 0.52 6.83 18.67
C ASP A 106 0.84 8.23 19.16
N PHE A 107 0.34 9.23 18.46
CA PHE A 107 0.47 10.62 18.86
C PHE A 107 -0.55 10.94 19.95
N GLY A 108 -0.40 10.27 21.11
CA GLY A 108 -0.92 10.78 22.36
C GLY A 108 -0.12 12.02 22.74
N GLU A 109 -0.82 13.05 23.23
CA GLU A 109 -0.23 14.30 23.68
C GLU A 109 1.05 14.09 24.49
N LYS A 110 2.21 14.40 23.93
CA LYS A 110 3.34 15.09 24.55
C LYS A 110 4.49 15.12 23.56
N GLY A 111 4.80 16.34 23.15
CA GLY A 111 5.95 16.61 22.32
C GLY A 111 7.27 16.24 23.00
N ARG A 112 8.18 15.68 22.21
CA ARG A 112 9.60 16.06 22.28
C ARG A 112 10.35 15.61 21.02
N ARG A 113 11.25 16.48 20.62
CA ARG A 113 12.16 16.41 19.47
C ARG A 113 13.12 15.24 19.52
N GLU A 114 13.60 14.96 18.30
CA GLU A 114 14.87 14.35 17.85
C GLU A 114 14.64 13.03 17.13
N SER A 115 15.12 12.84 15.92
CA SER A 115 16.39 13.17 15.30
C SER A 115 16.26 13.17 13.76
N ARG A 116 17.04 14.05 13.13
CA ARG A 116 17.21 14.17 11.69
C ARG A 116 17.96 12.95 11.12
N THR A 117 17.27 12.12 10.36
CA THR A 117 17.91 11.39 9.27
C THR A 117 17.17 11.74 8.01
N SER A 118 17.87 12.37 7.08
CA SER A 118 17.34 12.83 5.81
C SER A 118 16.71 11.66 5.03
N PRO A 119 15.50 11.79 4.49
CA PRO A 119 14.93 10.77 3.64
C PRO A 119 15.74 10.71 2.35
N ARG A 120 16.25 9.54 2.00
CA ARG A 120 16.74 9.30 0.64
C ARG A 120 15.56 9.39 -0.30
N VAL A 121 15.52 10.48 -1.06
CA VAL A 121 14.63 10.66 -2.19
C VAL A 121 14.93 9.56 -3.21
N ILE A 122 14.01 8.63 -3.38
CA ILE A 122 14.05 7.68 -4.49
C ILE A 122 13.59 8.44 -5.72
N PRO A 123 14.42 8.59 -6.78
CA PRO A 123 14.01 9.29 -7.99
C PRO A 123 12.81 8.58 -8.60
N GLY A 124 11.65 9.21 -8.57
CA GLY A 124 10.46 8.76 -9.24
C GLY A 124 10.63 8.83 -10.75
N ARG A 125 10.85 7.70 -11.41
CA ARG A 125 10.70 7.64 -12.86
C ARG A 125 9.23 7.52 -13.16
N SER A 126 8.63 8.64 -13.54
CA SER A 126 7.30 8.70 -14.16
C SER A 126 7.34 7.88 -15.45
N SER A 127 6.77 6.70 -15.41
CA SER A 127 6.46 5.92 -16.60
C SER A 127 4.94 5.89 -16.77
N TYR A 128 4.38 7.00 -17.21
CA TYR A 128 3.07 7.00 -17.82
C TYR A 128 3.23 6.44 -19.24
N GLY A 129 3.27 5.13 -19.37
CA GLY A 129 3.35 4.48 -20.66
C GLY A 129 2.96 3.02 -20.57
N ASN A 130 1.88 2.66 -21.23
CA ASN A 130 1.25 1.34 -21.35
C ASN A 130 0.32 0.94 -20.21
N TYR A 131 -0.90 1.44 -20.23
CA TYR A 131 -2.07 0.83 -19.62
C TYR A 131 -2.57 -0.38 -20.44
N GLY A 132 -1.67 -1.25 -20.85
CA GLY A 132 -2.01 -2.58 -21.34
C GLY A 132 -1.76 -3.57 -20.22
N LEU A 133 -2.63 -4.58 -20.08
CA LEU A 133 -2.47 -5.73 -19.19
C LEU A 133 -1.03 -5.82 -18.68
N GLY A 134 -0.81 -5.66 -17.37
CA GLY A 134 0.50 -5.81 -16.76
C GLY A 134 1.07 -7.19 -17.03
N ARG A 135 1.47 -7.42 -18.28
CA ARG A 135 2.21 -8.59 -18.68
C ARG A 135 3.68 -8.26 -18.55
N SER A 136 4.37 -9.02 -17.75
CA SER A 136 5.81 -9.13 -17.81
C SER A 136 6.23 -9.42 -19.25
N ALA A 137 7.45 -9.05 -19.62
CA ALA A 137 8.05 -9.42 -20.91
C ALA A 137 7.98 -10.93 -21.20
N SER A 138 7.81 -11.76 -20.15
CA SER A 138 7.59 -13.21 -20.19
C SER A 138 6.12 -13.63 -20.41
N GLY A 139 5.20 -12.70 -20.65
CA GLY A 139 3.77 -12.98 -20.84
C GLY A 139 3.00 -13.37 -19.56
N ARG A 140 3.66 -13.30 -18.38
CA ARG A 140 3.03 -13.57 -17.08
C ARG A 140 2.23 -12.38 -16.59
N SER A 141 1.17 -12.66 -15.85
CA SER A 141 0.40 -11.63 -15.17
C SER A 141 1.26 -10.98 -14.06
N VAL A 142 1.33 -9.64 -14.08
CA VAL A 142 2.06 -8.87 -13.06
C VAL A 142 1.14 -8.55 -11.90
N PHE A 143 1.62 -8.79 -10.69
CA PHE A 143 0.85 -8.52 -9.48
C PHE A 143 0.80 -7.01 -9.20
N VAL A 144 -0.39 -6.41 -9.24
CA VAL A 144 -0.69 -4.99 -8.92
C VAL A 144 0.35 -4.02 -9.52
N PRO A 145 0.50 -3.95 -10.85
CA PRO A 145 1.55 -3.15 -11.50
C PRO A 145 1.49 -1.65 -11.17
N GLY A 146 0.31 -1.12 -10.91
CA GLY A 146 0.09 0.27 -10.48
C GLY A 146 0.33 0.50 -8.98
N GLY A 147 0.71 -0.54 -8.24
CA GLY A 147 0.98 -0.47 -6.81
C GLY A 147 -0.27 -0.30 -5.95
N GLN A 148 -0.05 -0.05 -4.67
CA GLN A 148 -1.14 0.16 -3.73
C GLN A 148 -1.33 1.63 -3.36
N SER A 149 -2.54 1.94 -2.88
CA SER A 149 -2.93 3.27 -2.40
C SER A 149 -3.83 3.17 -1.17
N THR A 150 -4.00 4.30 -0.49
CA THR A 150 -4.94 4.44 0.64
C THR A 150 -5.68 5.76 0.55
N GLN A 151 -6.68 5.92 1.39
CA GLN A 151 -7.44 7.16 1.57
C GLN A 151 -7.55 7.48 3.06
N ILE A 152 -7.39 8.75 3.40
CA ILE A 152 -7.54 9.31 4.74
C ILE A 152 -8.59 10.43 4.67
N ILE A 153 -9.49 10.47 5.63
CA ILE A 153 -10.50 11.52 5.76
C ILE A 153 -9.92 12.63 6.63
N VAL A 154 -9.98 13.85 6.12
CA VAL A 154 -9.50 15.07 6.80
C VAL A 154 -10.66 15.75 7.50
N GLY A 155 -10.42 16.25 8.71
CA GLY A 155 -11.42 17.01 9.46
C GLY A 155 -12.52 16.21 10.18
N ALA A 156 -12.53 14.87 10.02
CA ALA A 156 -13.47 14.02 10.73
C ALA A 156 -13.10 13.83 12.22
N THR A 157 -11.85 14.03 12.57
CA THR A 157 -11.28 13.86 13.89
C THR A 157 -10.28 14.99 14.17
N PRO A 158 -9.94 15.30 15.43
CA PRO A 158 -9.19 16.51 15.80
C PRO A 158 -7.68 16.43 15.51
N GLU A 159 -7.23 15.50 14.68
CA GLU A 159 -5.82 15.38 14.32
C GLU A 159 -5.35 16.59 13.52
N SER A 160 -4.13 17.04 13.83
CA SER A 160 -3.48 18.11 13.11
C SER A 160 -2.97 17.66 11.74
N ASP A 161 -2.75 18.62 10.84
CA ASP A 161 -2.15 18.37 9.52
C ASP A 161 -0.78 17.69 9.65
N PHE A 162 0.00 18.05 10.66
CA PHE A 162 1.28 17.41 10.94
C PHE A 162 1.12 15.90 11.23
N GLN A 163 0.13 15.52 12.02
CA GLN A 163 -0.16 14.11 12.32
C GLN A 163 -0.59 13.38 11.05
N MET A 164 -1.43 14.00 10.23
CA MET A 164 -1.88 13.46 8.95
C MET A 164 -0.72 13.18 8.01
N VAL A 165 0.17 14.16 7.84
CA VAL A 165 1.35 14.04 6.97
C VAL A 165 2.34 13.01 7.52
N SER A 166 2.55 12.97 8.84
CA SER A 166 3.43 11.97 9.46
C SER A 166 2.92 10.54 9.29
N VAL A 167 1.60 10.34 9.40
CA VAL A 167 0.99 9.03 9.12
C VAL A 167 1.15 8.66 7.63
N ALA A 168 0.93 9.61 6.73
CA ALA A 168 1.12 9.39 5.30
C ALA A 168 2.58 9.02 4.98
N GLU A 169 3.55 9.73 5.55
CA GLU A 169 4.98 9.43 5.41
C GLU A 169 5.29 7.99 5.88
N ALA A 170 4.84 7.63 7.07
CA ALA A 170 5.03 6.28 7.60
C ALA A 170 4.41 5.20 6.69
N LEU A 171 3.26 5.48 6.08
CA LEU A 171 2.62 4.57 5.13
C LEU A 171 3.42 4.43 3.83
N TYR A 172 3.97 5.52 3.30
CA TYR A 172 4.87 5.47 2.14
C TYR A 172 6.11 4.63 2.43
N GLN A 173 6.76 4.87 3.59
CA GLN A 173 7.99 4.19 3.97
C GLN A 173 7.77 2.70 4.27
N ASN A 174 6.74 2.37 5.04
CA ASN A 174 6.57 1.00 5.57
C ASN A 174 5.74 0.09 4.67
N PHE A 175 4.90 0.63 3.79
CA PHE A 175 4.01 -0.16 2.93
C PHE A 175 4.22 0.05 1.45
N GLY A 176 5.20 0.88 1.05
CA GLY A 176 5.51 1.13 -0.35
C GLY A 176 4.34 1.70 -1.15
N LEU A 177 3.51 2.51 -0.51
CA LEU A 177 2.36 3.13 -1.16
C LEU A 177 2.79 3.96 -2.36
N LYS A 178 1.95 4.03 -3.37
CA LYS A 178 2.13 4.93 -4.51
C LYS A 178 1.34 6.23 -4.35
N ARG A 179 0.24 6.20 -3.60
CA ARG A 179 -0.61 7.38 -3.35
C ARG A 179 -1.32 7.27 -2.01
N VAL A 180 -1.43 8.41 -1.35
CA VAL A 180 -2.39 8.66 -0.27
C VAL A 180 -3.38 9.69 -0.78
N PHE A 181 -4.65 9.36 -0.76
CA PHE A 181 -5.73 10.28 -1.11
C PHE A 181 -6.28 10.91 0.16
N TYR A 182 -6.62 12.18 0.08
CA TYR A 182 -7.27 12.92 1.14
C TYR A 182 -8.68 13.28 0.68
N SER A 183 -9.65 13.07 1.57
CA SER A 183 -11.04 13.49 1.37
C SER A 183 -11.51 14.25 2.60
N ALA A 184 -12.39 15.22 2.42
CA ALA A 184 -13.11 15.92 3.48
C ALA A 184 -14.47 15.27 3.68
#